data_bbf947b28c0dee188bc550cfc93f72c3
#
_entry.id   bbf947b28c0dee188bc550cfc93f72c3
#
_cell.length_a   1.000
_cell.length_b   1.000
_cell.length_c   1.000
_cell.angle_alpha   90.00
_cell.angle_beta   90.00
_cell.angle_gamma   90.00
#
_symmetry.space_group_name_H-M   'P 1'
#
loop_
_entity.id
_entity.type
_entity.pdbx_description
1 polymer ?
#
loop_
_entity_poly.entity_id
_entity_poly.type
_entity_poly.pdbx_seq_one_letter_code
_entity_poly.pdbx_strand_id
1 'polypeptide(L)'
;MANPTFKITMENGGVIEGELYPEIAPQSVYNFIDLANHNFYDGLIFHRCISGFMIQGGCPEGTGMGGPGYCIKGEFFYNGVKNELKHKRGVLSMARAQSPNSGGSQFFIMHADAKFLDGQYAAFGKVTSGLEVVDAIASTKTDRNDRPLNDQKIVSIVVDTKGETYPEPKKLADPYGRF
;
A
#
# COMPACT_ATOMS: atom_id res chain seq x y z
N MET A 1 18.18 0.86 14.53
CA MET A 1 17.01 0.03 14.86
C MET A 1 16.56 -0.74 13.63
N ALA A 2 16.07 -1.94 13.85
CA ALA A 2 15.57 -2.76 12.75
C ALA A 2 14.25 -2.16 12.22
N ASN A 3 14.12 -2.14 10.90
CA ASN A 3 12.86 -1.74 10.28
C ASN A 3 11.74 -2.73 10.60
N PRO A 4 10.50 -2.27 10.78
CA PRO A 4 9.38 -3.18 10.87
C PRO A 4 9.22 -3.97 9.57
N THR A 5 8.74 -5.20 9.69
CA THR A 5 8.52 -6.08 8.55
C THR A 5 7.06 -6.43 8.43
N PHE A 6 6.58 -6.57 7.19
CA PHE A 6 5.19 -6.94 6.94
C PHE A 6 5.11 -8.33 6.30
N LYS A 7 3.96 -8.97 6.51
CA LYS A 7 3.63 -10.25 5.87
C LYS A 7 2.19 -10.19 5.38
N ILE A 8 2.03 -10.31 4.07
CA ILE A 8 0.72 -10.40 3.41
C ILE A 8 0.48 -11.86 3.07
N THR A 9 -0.58 -12.43 3.62
CA THR A 9 -1.00 -13.80 3.29
C THR A 9 -2.22 -13.74 2.39
N MET A 10 -2.13 -14.39 1.24
CA MET A 10 -3.22 -14.46 0.26
C MET A 10 -4.07 -15.72 0.50
N GLU A 11 -5.33 -15.66 0.07
CA GLU A 11 -6.28 -16.76 0.23
C GLU A 11 -5.80 -18.05 -0.45
N ASN A 12 -5.07 -17.94 -1.54
CA ASN A 12 -4.51 -19.10 -2.24
C ASN A 12 -3.23 -19.67 -1.62
N GLY A 13 -2.80 -19.12 -0.47
CA GLY A 13 -1.58 -19.55 0.22
C GLY A 13 -0.32 -18.77 -0.15
N GLY A 14 -0.39 -17.87 -1.13
CA GLY A 14 0.75 -17.03 -1.49
C GLY A 14 1.10 -16.08 -0.36
N VAL A 15 2.40 -15.82 -0.16
CA VAL A 15 2.90 -14.95 0.90
C VAL A 15 3.84 -13.90 0.31
N ILE A 16 3.60 -12.64 0.66
CA ILE A 16 4.47 -11.52 0.30
C ILE A 16 5.02 -10.94 1.59
N GLU A 17 6.34 -10.87 1.70
CA GLU A 17 7.00 -10.30 2.88
C GLU A 17 7.91 -9.16 2.46
N GLY A 18 8.11 -8.21 3.38
CA GLY A 18 8.99 -7.08 3.11
C GLY A 18 9.24 -6.24 4.34
N GLU A 19 9.83 -5.08 4.13
CA GLU A 19 10.15 -4.15 5.20
C GLU A 19 9.55 -2.78 4.92
N LEU A 20 9.31 -2.03 6.00
CA LEU A 20 8.77 -0.68 5.97
C LEU A 20 9.85 0.31 6.42
N TYR A 21 9.78 1.54 5.92
CA TYR A 21 10.80 2.55 6.15
C TYR A 21 10.23 3.76 6.91
N PRO A 22 10.12 3.68 8.25
CA PRO A 22 9.55 4.78 9.03
C PRO A 22 10.37 6.07 8.99
N GLU A 23 11.67 5.98 8.70
CA GLU A 23 12.52 7.15 8.55
C GLU A 23 12.25 7.90 7.24
N ILE A 24 11.76 7.20 6.21
CA ILE A 24 11.48 7.79 4.90
C ILE A 24 10.08 8.38 4.85
N ALA A 25 9.09 7.64 5.32
CA ALA A 25 7.68 8.02 5.24
C ALA A 25 6.97 7.64 6.55
N PRO A 26 7.20 8.39 7.63
CA PRO A 26 6.71 8.01 8.97
C PRO A 26 5.19 7.88 9.03
N GLN A 27 4.43 8.86 8.53
CA GLN A 27 2.97 8.81 8.60
C GLN A 27 2.39 7.64 7.80
N SER A 28 2.95 7.38 6.63
CA SER A 28 2.54 6.25 5.79
C SER A 28 2.80 4.91 6.48
N VAL A 29 3.96 4.77 7.12
CA VAL A 29 4.32 3.56 7.85
C VAL A 29 3.46 3.39 9.11
N TYR A 30 3.30 4.46 9.92
CA TYR A 30 2.46 4.39 11.13
C TYR A 30 1.03 3.99 10.77
N ASN A 31 0.50 4.56 9.71
CA ASN A 31 -0.84 4.26 9.22
C ASN A 31 -0.97 2.80 8.78
N PHE A 32 -0.02 2.33 8.00
CA PHE A 32 -0.03 0.95 7.52
C PHE A 32 0.05 -0.05 8.69
N ILE A 33 0.94 0.20 9.66
CA ILE A 33 1.07 -0.63 10.86
C ILE A 33 -0.24 -0.66 11.64
N ASP A 34 -0.81 0.50 11.89
CA ASP A 34 -2.05 0.64 12.68
C ASP A 34 -3.20 -0.13 12.02
N LEU A 35 -3.41 0.09 10.73
CA LEU A 35 -4.46 -0.59 9.98
C LEU A 35 -4.23 -2.10 9.92
N ALA A 36 -3.03 -2.53 9.59
CA ALA A 36 -2.69 -3.96 9.47
C ALA A 36 -2.90 -4.69 10.79
N ASN A 37 -2.39 -4.13 11.88
CA ASN A 37 -2.43 -4.79 13.19
C ASN A 37 -3.79 -4.67 13.89
N HIS A 38 -4.74 -3.91 13.31
CA HIS A 38 -6.15 -3.92 13.72
C HIS A 38 -7.04 -4.68 12.74
N ASN A 39 -6.45 -5.54 11.92
CA ASN A 39 -7.16 -6.43 10.99
C ASN A 39 -7.96 -5.71 9.91
N PHE A 40 -7.62 -4.45 9.60
CA PHE A 40 -8.35 -3.65 8.61
C PHE A 40 -8.31 -4.30 7.21
N TYR A 41 -7.17 -4.88 6.86
CA TYR A 41 -6.96 -5.44 5.52
C TYR A 41 -7.48 -6.87 5.37
N ASP A 42 -7.94 -7.52 6.44
CA ASP A 42 -8.42 -8.89 6.37
C ASP A 42 -9.63 -8.99 5.43
N GLY A 43 -9.55 -9.88 4.46
CA GLY A 43 -10.62 -10.12 3.49
C GLY A 43 -10.70 -9.11 2.35
N LEU A 44 -9.85 -8.09 2.32
CA LEU A 44 -9.83 -7.11 1.22
C LEU A 44 -9.11 -7.68 0.00
N ILE A 45 -9.33 -7.08 -1.16
CA ILE A 45 -8.79 -7.57 -2.43
C ILE A 45 -7.80 -6.59 -3.05
N PHE A 46 -6.98 -7.10 -3.97
CA PHE A 46 -6.28 -6.26 -4.93
C PHE A 46 -7.25 -5.99 -6.09
N HIS A 47 -7.92 -4.85 -6.02
CA HIS A 47 -9.01 -4.51 -6.94
C HIS A 47 -8.54 -3.93 -8.28
N ARG A 48 -7.28 -3.53 -8.38
CA ARG A 48 -6.70 -2.96 -9.59
C ARG A 48 -5.31 -3.55 -9.82
N CYS A 49 -5.16 -4.31 -10.89
CA CYS A 49 -3.91 -5.00 -11.20
C CYS A 49 -3.54 -4.76 -12.65
N ILE A 50 -2.37 -4.20 -12.89
CA ILE A 50 -1.86 -3.90 -14.22
C ILE A 50 -0.50 -4.56 -14.37
N SER A 51 -0.44 -5.60 -15.21
CA SER A 51 0.82 -6.27 -15.52
C SER A 51 1.83 -5.29 -16.10
N GLY A 52 3.05 -5.35 -15.62
CA GLY A 52 4.10 -4.41 -16.03
C GLY A 52 4.04 -3.06 -15.34
N PHE A 53 3.14 -2.90 -14.38
CA PHE A 53 3.00 -1.64 -13.63
C PHE A 53 2.89 -1.91 -12.10
N MET A 54 1.69 -2.24 -11.61
CA MET A 54 1.50 -2.39 -10.15
C MET A 54 0.26 -3.23 -9.84
N ILE A 55 0.14 -3.64 -8.56
CA ILE A 55 -1.08 -4.19 -7.99
C ILE A 55 -1.53 -3.26 -6.85
N GLN A 56 -2.80 -2.91 -6.81
CA GLN A 56 -3.36 -1.98 -5.83
C GLN A 56 -4.50 -2.62 -5.05
N GLY A 57 -4.47 -2.43 -3.74
CA GLY A 57 -5.49 -2.95 -2.84
C GLY A 57 -5.69 -2.08 -1.61
N GLY A 58 -6.42 -2.61 -0.64
CA GLY A 58 -6.64 -1.92 0.63
C GLY A 58 -7.89 -1.03 0.67
N CYS A 59 -8.75 -1.11 -0.35
CA CYS A 59 -10.04 -0.44 -0.34
C CYS A 59 -11.06 -1.30 0.41
N PRO A 60 -11.68 -0.80 1.51
CA PRO A 60 -12.63 -1.60 2.29
C PRO A 60 -13.86 -2.02 1.48
N GLU A 61 -14.23 -1.25 0.44
CA GLU A 61 -15.36 -1.56 -0.43
C GLU A 61 -14.95 -2.36 -1.68
N GLY A 62 -13.65 -2.51 -1.93
CA GLY A 62 -13.14 -3.19 -3.13
C GLY A 62 -13.36 -2.44 -4.43
N THR A 63 -13.76 -1.16 -4.37
CA THR A 63 -14.12 -0.34 -5.54
C THR A 63 -13.04 0.66 -5.95
N GLY A 64 -12.10 0.93 -5.06
CA GLY A 64 -11.12 2.01 -5.23
C GLY A 64 -11.58 3.35 -4.67
N MET A 65 -12.82 3.45 -4.19
CA MET A 65 -13.41 4.70 -3.69
C MET A 65 -13.42 4.81 -2.17
N GLY A 66 -13.20 3.70 -1.45
CA GLY A 66 -13.28 3.66 0.01
C GLY A 66 -11.94 3.91 0.70
N GLY A 67 -12.03 4.15 2.00
CA GLY A 67 -10.88 4.37 2.85
C GLY A 67 -11.20 4.14 4.31
N PRO A 68 -10.29 4.47 5.23
CA PRO A 68 -10.43 4.15 6.66
C PRO A 68 -11.24 5.18 7.44
N GLY A 69 -11.82 6.18 6.78
CA GLY A 69 -12.57 7.25 7.44
C GLY A 69 -11.75 8.51 7.71
N TYR A 70 -10.53 8.55 7.25
CA TYR A 70 -9.61 9.69 7.39
C TYR A 70 -8.58 9.64 6.26
N CYS A 71 -7.79 10.71 6.15
CA CYS A 71 -6.65 10.78 5.24
C CYS A 71 -5.37 11.08 6.01
N ILE A 72 -4.24 10.91 5.35
CA ILE A 72 -2.92 11.24 5.90
C ILE A 72 -2.15 12.15 4.95
N LYS A 73 -1.15 12.83 5.49
CA LYS A 73 -0.26 13.68 4.69
C LYS A 73 0.49 12.84 3.66
N GLY A 74 0.53 13.30 2.42
CA GLY A 74 1.32 12.69 1.36
C GLY A 74 2.80 12.99 1.54
N GLU A 75 3.60 11.96 1.76
CA GLU A 75 5.02 12.10 2.08
C GLU A 75 5.88 11.90 0.83
N PHE A 76 5.88 12.90 -0.05
CA PHE A 76 6.63 12.88 -1.29
C PHE A 76 7.11 14.29 -1.66
N PHE A 77 8.10 14.36 -2.55
CA PHE A 77 8.81 15.60 -2.88
C PHE A 77 7.90 16.77 -3.26
N TYR A 78 6.96 16.54 -4.18
CA TYR A 78 6.06 17.62 -4.64
C TYR A 78 5.06 18.08 -3.58
N ASN A 79 4.99 17.40 -2.43
CA ASN A 79 4.21 17.82 -1.26
C ASN A 79 5.11 18.31 -0.11
N GLY A 80 6.35 18.66 -0.40
CA GLY A 80 7.27 19.24 0.56
C GLY A 80 7.95 18.27 1.52
N VAL A 81 7.94 16.98 1.22
CA VAL A 81 8.58 15.96 2.06
C VAL A 81 9.72 15.31 1.30
N LYS A 82 10.90 15.26 1.93
CA LYS A 82 12.03 14.54 1.36
C LYS A 82 11.75 13.05 1.42
N ASN A 83 11.53 12.44 0.26
CA ASN A 83 11.37 11.00 0.10
C ASN A 83 12.08 10.59 -1.18
N GLU A 84 13.24 9.97 -1.03
CA GLU A 84 14.09 9.59 -2.15
C GLU A 84 13.92 8.13 -2.58
N LEU A 85 12.97 7.42 -1.98
CA LEU A 85 12.69 6.03 -2.37
C LEU A 85 12.05 5.99 -3.75
N LYS A 86 12.75 5.34 -4.68
CA LYS A 86 12.29 5.25 -6.08
C LYS A 86 11.26 4.15 -6.23
N HIS A 87 10.32 4.35 -7.16
CA HIS A 87 9.28 3.36 -7.48
C HIS A 87 9.85 2.27 -8.39
N LYS A 88 10.64 1.40 -7.80
CA LYS A 88 11.21 0.23 -8.45
C LYS A 88 10.38 -1.01 -8.11
N ARG A 89 10.58 -2.07 -8.90
CA ARG A 89 9.90 -3.35 -8.67
C ARG A 89 9.97 -3.75 -7.20
N GLY A 90 8.83 -4.08 -6.61
CA GLY A 90 8.69 -4.51 -5.22
C GLY A 90 8.45 -3.39 -4.21
N VAL A 91 8.53 -2.13 -4.62
CA VAL A 91 8.29 -1.00 -3.69
C VAL A 91 6.81 -0.86 -3.38
N LEU A 92 6.49 -0.62 -2.11
CA LEU A 92 5.15 -0.28 -1.64
C LEU A 92 5.00 1.24 -1.60
N SER A 93 3.86 1.73 -2.08
CA SER A 93 3.57 3.16 -2.13
C SER A 93 2.09 3.40 -1.82
N MET A 94 1.77 4.59 -1.30
CA MET A 94 0.39 4.96 -0.97
C MET A 94 -0.37 5.39 -2.22
N ALA A 95 -1.53 4.79 -2.44
CA ALA A 95 -2.48 5.28 -3.42
C ALA A 95 -3.17 6.52 -2.86
N ARG A 96 -3.62 7.40 -3.75
CA ARG A 96 -4.33 8.63 -3.39
C ARG A 96 -5.19 9.12 -4.55
N ALA A 97 -6.13 9.99 -4.24
CA ALA A 97 -6.82 10.76 -5.26
C ALA A 97 -5.93 11.94 -5.70
N GLN A 98 -6.48 12.91 -6.41
CA GLN A 98 -5.67 14.00 -6.96
C GLN A 98 -5.04 14.87 -5.87
N SER A 99 -5.75 15.13 -4.77
CA SER A 99 -5.17 15.89 -3.66
C SER A 99 -3.99 15.15 -3.04
N PRO A 100 -2.86 15.85 -2.79
CA PRO A 100 -1.69 15.23 -2.18
C PRO A 100 -1.94 14.58 -0.81
N ASN A 101 -2.90 15.08 -0.06
CA ASN A 101 -3.22 14.61 1.29
C ASN A 101 -4.52 13.80 1.32
N SER A 102 -4.77 13.00 0.28
CA SER A 102 -5.97 12.17 0.17
C SER A 102 -5.71 10.67 0.34
N GLY A 103 -4.49 10.27 0.66
CA GLY A 103 -4.17 8.87 0.96
C GLY A 103 -4.85 8.41 2.24
N GLY A 104 -5.28 7.16 2.25
CA GLY A 104 -5.94 6.54 3.41
C GLY A 104 -5.45 5.13 3.64
N SER A 105 -6.21 4.13 3.20
CA SER A 105 -5.84 2.73 3.39
C SER A 105 -5.30 2.05 2.13
N GLN A 106 -5.58 2.60 0.95
CA GLN A 106 -5.18 1.97 -0.29
C GLN A 106 -3.68 2.13 -0.54
N PHE A 107 -3.05 1.05 -0.98
CA PHE A 107 -1.63 1.02 -1.32
C PHE A 107 -1.43 0.22 -2.59
N PHE A 108 -0.26 0.37 -3.19
CA PHE A 108 0.10 -0.46 -4.34
C PHE A 108 1.52 -0.99 -4.19
N ILE A 109 1.76 -2.12 -4.83
CA ILE A 109 3.07 -2.78 -4.88
C ILE A 109 3.52 -2.75 -6.34
N MET A 110 4.72 -2.24 -6.57
CA MET A 110 5.25 -2.14 -7.93
C MET A 110 5.56 -3.51 -8.51
N HIS A 111 4.99 -3.79 -9.68
CA HIS A 111 5.32 -4.99 -10.46
C HIS A 111 6.55 -4.72 -11.34
N ALA A 112 6.72 -3.51 -11.79
CA ALA A 112 7.88 -3.05 -12.57
C ALA A 112 8.25 -1.64 -12.17
N ASP A 113 9.42 -1.18 -12.59
CA ASP A 113 9.88 0.19 -12.31
C ASP A 113 8.97 1.23 -12.99
N ALA A 114 8.64 2.29 -12.27
CA ALA A 114 7.81 3.38 -12.78
C ALA A 114 8.36 4.73 -12.29
N LYS A 115 9.38 5.22 -12.97
CA LYS A 115 10.09 6.44 -12.61
C LYS A 115 9.17 7.68 -12.55
N PHE A 116 8.11 7.71 -13.35
CA PHE A 116 7.17 8.85 -13.37
C PHE A 116 6.38 9.02 -12.06
N LEU A 117 6.37 8.03 -11.17
CA LEU A 117 5.73 8.13 -9.86
C LEU A 117 6.65 8.76 -8.80
N ASP A 118 7.96 8.80 -9.05
CA ASP A 118 8.93 9.32 -8.09
C ASP A 118 8.65 10.80 -7.80
N GLY A 119 8.63 11.14 -6.51
CA GLY A 119 8.35 12.50 -6.06
C GLY A 119 6.87 12.87 -6.06
N GLN A 120 5.97 12.00 -6.50
CA GLN A 120 4.53 12.27 -6.61
C GLN A 120 3.66 11.32 -5.76
N TYR A 121 4.24 10.25 -5.26
CA TYR A 121 3.58 9.27 -4.41
C TYR A 121 4.49 8.89 -3.24
N ALA A 122 3.87 8.55 -2.11
CA ALA A 122 4.59 8.23 -0.88
C ALA A 122 5.02 6.77 -0.86
N ALA A 123 6.18 6.48 -1.41
CA ALA A 123 6.81 5.18 -1.27
C ALA A 123 7.25 4.97 0.18
N PHE A 124 6.96 3.81 0.76
CA PHE A 124 7.18 3.61 2.21
C PHE A 124 7.69 2.22 2.60
N GLY A 125 7.86 1.32 1.67
CA GLY A 125 8.33 -0.03 1.95
C GLY A 125 8.78 -0.77 0.71
N LYS A 126 9.25 -2.01 0.91
CA LYS A 126 9.75 -2.83 -0.19
C LYS A 126 9.57 -4.32 0.11
N VAL A 127 9.15 -5.06 -0.89
CA VAL A 127 9.09 -6.53 -0.83
C VAL A 127 10.50 -7.10 -0.79
N THR A 128 10.75 -8.01 0.14
CA THR A 128 12.01 -8.74 0.26
C THR A 128 11.88 -10.22 -0.10
N SER A 129 10.65 -10.75 -0.06
CA SER A 129 10.34 -12.13 -0.41
C SER A 129 8.93 -12.22 -0.96
N GLY A 130 8.71 -13.06 -1.96
CA GLY A 130 7.37 -13.26 -2.53
C GLY A 130 7.08 -12.42 -3.76
N LEU A 131 8.10 -11.93 -4.47
CA LEU A 131 7.89 -11.22 -5.73
C LEU A 131 7.16 -12.08 -6.77
N GLU A 132 7.35 -13.40 -6.73
CA GLU A 132 6.62 -14.33 -7.59
C GLU A 132 5.11 -14.33 -7.30
N VAL A 133 4.72 -14.04 -6.07
CA VAL A 133 3.29 -13.87 -5.69
C VAL A 133 2.75 -12.59 -6.28
N VAL A 134 3.52 -11.50 -6.20
CA VAL A 134 3.17 -10.23 -6.85
C VAL A 134 3.01 -10.43 -8.36
N ASP A 135 3.93 -11.15 -8.99
CA ASP A 135 3.87 -11.48 -10.42
C ASP A 135 2.58 -12.23 -10.76
N ALA A 136 2.23 -13.23 -9.96
CA ALA A 136 1.02 -14.03 -10.18
C ALA A 136 -0.25 -13.17 -10.09
N ILE A 137 -0.32 -12.28 -9.10
CA ILE A 137 -1.45 -11.37 -8.94
C ILE A 137 -1.52 -10.39 -10.12
N ALA A 138 -0.38 -9.81 -10.50
CA ALA A 138 -0.32 -8.83 -11.59
C ALA A 138 -0.67 -9.45 -12.95
N SER A 139 -0.46 -10.74 -13.12
CA SER A 139 -0.69 -11.47 -14.37
C SER A 139 -2.07 -12.09 -14.48
N THR A 140 -2.90 -11.95 -13.46
CA THR A 140 -4.27 -12.50 -13.49
C THR A 140 -5.11 -11.79 -14.56
N LYS A 141 -6.10 -12.50 -15.10
CA LYS A 141 -7.02 -11.90 -16.07
C LYS A 141 -7.84 -10.81 -15.40
N THR A 142 -7.97 -9.69 -16.07
CA THR A 142 -8.71 -8.53 -15.60
C THR A 142 -9.77 -8.11 -16.60
N ASP A 143 -10.74 -7.32 -16.12
CA ASP A 143 -11.71 -6.66 -16.98
C ASP A 143 -11.12 -5.34 -17.56
N ARG A 144 -11.95 -4.59 -18.29
CA ARG A 144 -11.51 -3.31 -18.90
C ARG A 144 -11.10 -2.24 -17.89
N ASN A 145 -11.46 -2.42 -16.61
CA ASN A 145 -11.11 -1.50 -15.54
C ASN A 145 -9.91 -2.00 -14.72
N ASP A 146 -9.18 -2.98 -15.24
CA ASP A 146 -8.02 -3.60 -14.58
C ASP A 146 -8.37 -4.30 -13.27
N ARG A 147 -9.65 -4.67 -13.09
CA ARG A 147 -10.09 -5.45 -11.95
C ARG A 147 -9.96 -6.93 -12.26
N PRO A 148 -9.28 -7.72 -11.40
CA PRO A 148 -9.20 -9.16 -11.59
C PRO A 148 -10.58 -9.82 -11.71
N LEU A 149 -10.73 -10.72 -12.68
CA LEU A 149 -11.98 -11.47 -12.87
C LEU A 149 -12.26 -12.39 -11.67
N ASN A 150 -11.21 -12.94 -11.07
CA ASN A 150 -11.29 -13.69 -9.82
C ASN A 150 -10.64 -12.87 -8.72
N ASP A 151 -11.33 -12.66 -7.61
CA ASP A 151 -10.85 -11.84 -6.51
C ASP A 151 -9.49 -12.34 -6.01
N GLN A 152 -8.54 -11.42 -5.94
CA GLN A 152 -7.23 -11.66 -5.34
C GLN A 152 -7.31 -11.21 -3.88
N LYS A 153 -7.75 -12.14 -3.02
CA LYS A 153 -8.13 -11.82 -1.64
C LYS A 153 -6.97 -11.96 -0.67
N ILE A 154 -6.83 -10.95 0.18
CA ILE A 154 -5.89 -10.93 1.30
C ILE A 154 -6.55 -11.60 2.51
N VAL A 155 -5.90 -12.62 3.07
CA VAL A 155 -6.34 -13.21 4.35
C VAL A 155 -5.97 -12.28 5.50
N SER A 156 -4.73 -11.82 5.52
CA SER A 156 -4.24 -10.93 6.58
C SER A 156 -3.00 -10.18 6.15
N ILE A 157 -2.79 -9.02 6.76
CA ILE A 157 -1.51 -8.31 6.74
C ILE A 157 -1.10 -8.13 8.20
N VAL A 158 0.07 -8.65 8.55
CA VAL A 158 0.63 -8.54 9.89
C VAL A 158 1.95 -7.80 9.82
N VAL A 159 2.17 -6.87 10.73
CA VAL A 159 3.44 -6.15 10.83
C VAL A 159 4.14 -6.53 12.14
N ASP A 160 5.37 -6.99 12.01
CA ASP A 160 6.26 -7.21 13.14
C ASP A 160 7.05 -5.92 13.38
N THR A 161 6.78 -5.27 14.50
CA THR A 161 7.42 -4.00 14.86
C THR A 161 8.77 -4.16 15.50
N LYS A 162 9.27 -5.39 15.65
CA LYS A 162 10.59 -5.69 16.25
C LYS A 162 10.75 -5.14 17.66
N GLY A 163 9.66 -5.15 18.43
CA GLY A 163 9.66 -4.67 19.82
C GLY A 163 9.53 -3.16 19.97
N GLU A 164 9.40 -2.42 18.87
CA GLU A 164 9.19 -0.98 18.92
C GLU A 164 7.70 -0.64 18.99
N THR A 165 7.39 0.48 19.63
CA THR A 165 6.04 1.06 19.66
C THR A 165 5.99 2.24 18.70
N TYR A 166 5.06 2.17 17.73
CA TYR A 166 4.85 3.25 16.77
C TYR A 166 3.55 3.98 17.09
N PRO A 167 3.52 5.31 16.94
CA PRO A 167 2.29 6.05 17.20
C PRO A 167 1.27 5.81 16.10
N GLU A 168 0.02 6.18 16.37
CA GLU A 168 -0.98 6.28 15.32
C GLU A 168 -0.57 7.38 14.34
N PRO A 169 -1.03 7.32 13.07
CA PRO A 169 -0.77 8.40 12.12
C PRO A 169 -1.53 9.66 12.54
N LYS A 170 -1.04 10.81 12.09
CA LYS A 170 -1.79 12.05 12.21
C LYS A 170 -2.92 12.03 11.18
N LYS A 171 -4.15 11.89 11.66
CA LYS A 171 -5.34 11.78 10.82
C LYS A 171 -5.81 13.16 10.37
N LEU A 172 -6.11 13.28 9.08
CA LEU A 172 -6.62 14.49 8.46
C LEU A 172 -8.02 14.21 7.92
N ALA A 173 -8.82 15.27 7.80
CA ALA A 173 -10.12 15.16 7.13
C ALA A 173 -9.92 14.84 5.65
N ASP A 174 -10.84 14.08 5.07
CA ASP A 174 -10.82 13.82 3.64
C ASP A 174 -11.12 15.12 2.88
N PRO A 175 -10.21 15.57 1.98
CA PRO A 175 -10.41 16.83 1.24
C PRO A 175 -11.62 16.78 0.30
N TYR A 176 -12.16 15.60 0.00
CA TYR A 176 -13.32 15.42 -0.87
C TYR A 176 -14.60 15.12 -0.09
N GLY A 177 -14.55 15.03 1.23
CA GLY A 177 -15.71 14.73 2.05
C GLY A 177 -16.32 13.34 1.80
N ARG A 178 -15.51 12.36 1.40
CA ARG A 178 -16.00 11.00 1.08
C ARG A 178 -16.36 10.19 2.32
N PHE A 179 -15.78 10.52 3.44
CA PHE A 179 -16.00 9.86 4.73
C PHE A 179 -15.71 10.77 5.90
#